data_d1976728b534074536b5c6c639d36c78
#
_entry.id   d1976728b534074536b5c6c639d36c78
#
_cell.length_a   1.000
_cell.length_b   1.000
_cell.length_c   1.000
_cell.angle_alpha   90.00
_cell.angle_beta   90.00
_cell.angle_gamma   90.00
#
_symmetry.space_group_name_H-M   'P 1'
#
loop_
_entity.id
_entity.type
_entity.pdbx_description
1 polymer ?
#
loop_
_entity_poly.entity_id
_entity_poly.type
_entity_poly.pdbx_seq_one_letter_code
_entity_poly.pdbx_strand_id
1 'polypeptide(L)'
;MIRLRLLTRPGCHLCDEMKREVDAALASDPHEWELVNVDEDPELAQRYGESIPVLFVNGRLFAKVRLPNLAGRRFIRSAAAAADEA
;
A
#
# COMPACT_ATOMS: atom_id res chain seq x y z
N MET A 1 -12.09 -1.71 -10.11
CA MET A 1 -11.81 -1.14 -8.78
C MET A 1 -10.36 -1.39 -8.40
N ILE A 2 -9.70 -0.40 -7.87
CA ILE A 2 -8.31 -0.53 -7.44
C ILE A 2 -8.25 -1.31 -6.14
N ARG A 3 -7.41 -2.33 -6.09
CA ARG A 3 -7.20 -3.15 -4.88
C ARG A 3 -5.88 -2.80 -4.25
N LEU A 4 -5.95 -2.42 -2.98
CA LEU A 4 -4.78 -2.01 -2.20
C LEU A 4 -4.57 -3.00 -1.07
N ARG A 5 -3.37 -3.53 -0.98
CA ARG A 5 -2.98 -4.41 0.12
C ARG A 5 -1.87 -3.75 0.90
N LEU A 6 -2.09 -3.57 2.19
CA LEU A 6 -1.13 -2.95 3.07
C LEU A 6 -0.68 -3.93 4.13
N LEU A 7 0.61 -4.22 4.15
CA LEU A 7 1.21 -5.00 5.22
C LEU A 7 1.53 -4.05 6.36
N THR A 8 0.98 -4.33 7.52
CA THR A 8 1.01 -3.43 8.66
C THR A 8 1.13 -4.21 9.98
N ARG A 9 1.12 -3.52 11.10
CA ARG A 9 0.96 -4.09 12.43
C ARG A 9 0.30 -3.07 13.34
N PRO A 10 -0.29 -3.52 14.48
CA PRO A 10 -0.89 -2.58 15.44
C PRO A 10 0.12 -1.54 15.93
N GLY A 11 -0.31 -0.28 16.01
CA GLY A 11 0.53 0.80 16.49
C GLY A 11 1.52 1.37 15.47
N CYS A 12 1.38 1.03 14.20
CA CYS A 12 2.26 1.53 13.14
C CYS A 12 1.78 2.89 12.64
N HIS A 13 2.45 3.97 13.06
CA HIS A 13 2.10 5.32 12.60
C HIS A 13 2.35 5.55 11.13
N LEU A 14 3.45 5.00 10.61
CA LEU A 14 3.77 5.13 9.18
C LEU A 14 2.76 4.41 8.30
N CYS A 15 2.19 3.31 8.80
CA CYS A 15 1.14 2.58 8.10
C CYS A 15 -0.12 3.43 7.99
N ASP A 16 -0.51 4.10 9.08
CA ASP A 16 -1.66 5.00 9.10
C ASP A 16 -1.45 6.19 8.18
N GLU A 17 -0.26 6.76 8.18
CA GLU A 17 0.08 7.87 7.30
C GLU A 17 -0.01 7.47 5.84
N MET A 18 0.56 6.32 5.48
CA MET A 18 0.53 5.83 4.10
C MET A 18 -0.91 5.60 3.64
N LYS A 19 -1.74 5.00 4.48
CA LYS A 19 -3.14 4.78 4.15
C LYS A 19 -3.86 6.09 3.88
N ARG A 20 -3.66 7.10 4.73
CA ARG A 20 -4.28 8.42 4.54
C ARG A 20 -3.82 9.10 3.25
N GLU A 21 -2.53 9.01 2.96
CA GLU A 21 -1.98 9.60 1.74
C GLU A 21 -2.53 8.93 0.48
N VAL A 22 -2.65 7.62 0.51
CA VAL A 22 -3.24 6.87 -0.61
C VAL A 22 -4.71 7.18 -0.78
N ASP A 23 -5.47 7.21 0.32
CA ASP A 23 -6.89 7.57 0.27
C ASP A 23 -7.08 8.97 -0.32
N ALA A 24 -6.23 9.92 0.06
CA ALA A 24 -6.27 11.28 -0.50
C ALA A 24 -5.92 11.29 -1.98
N ALA A 25 -4.92 10.53 -2.38
CA ALA A 25 -4.51 10.45 -3.78
C ALA A 25 -5.58 9.81 -4.67
N LEU A 26 -6.35 8.89 -4.14
CA LEU A 26 -7.37 8.15 -4.87
C LEU A 26 -8.80 8.59 -4.50
N ALA A 27 -8.96 9.81 -3.97
CA ALA A 27 -10.25 10.28 -3.48
C ALA A 27 -11.38 10.18 -4.49
N SER A 28 -11.08 10.34 -5.78
CA SER A 28 -12.06 10.28 -6.87
C SER A 28 -12.12 8.91 -7.55
N ASP A 29 -11.28 7.98 -7.14
CA ASP A 29 -11.17 6.67 -7.75
C ASP A 29 -11.65 5.59 -6.79
N PRO A 30 -12.61 4.75 -7.16
CA PRO A 30 -13.03 3.66 -6.30
C PRO A 30 -11.88 2.72 -5.97
N HIS A 31 -11.70 2.43 -4.69
CA HIS A 31 -10.65 1.52 -4.25
C HIS A 31 -11.05 0.81 -2.97
N GLU A 32 -10.42 -0.32 -2.72
CA GLU A 32 -10.66 -1.10 -1.52
C GLU A 32 -9.33 -1.51 -0.88
N TRP A 33 -9.36 -1.69 0.44
CA TRP A 33 -8.19 -2.05 1.22
C TRP A 33 -8.27 -3.46 1.75
N GLU A 34 -7.14 -4.16 1.69
CA GLU A 34 -6.89 -5.36 2.48
C GLU A 34 -5.74 -5.04 3.43
N LEU A 35 -6.03 -4.99 4.71
CA LEU A 35 -5.01 -4.75 5.73
C LEU A 35 -4.53 -6.09 6.29
N VAL A 36 -3.24 -6.33 6.22
CA VAL A 36 -2.64 -7.60 6.66
C VAL A 36 -1.67 -7.32 7.80
N ASN A 37 -1.95 -7.92 8.96
CA ASN A 37 -1.05 -7.83 10.10
C ASN A 37 0.09 -8.84 9.91
N VAL A 38 1.31 -8.33 9.67
CA VAL A 38 2.47 -9.19 9.43
C VAL A 38 2.81 -10.07 10.63
N ASP A 39 2.44 -9.66 11.82
CA ASP A 39 2.72 -10.45 13.03
C ASP A 39 1.88 -11.72 13.12
N GLU A 40 0.80 -11.82 12.35
CA GLU A 40 -0.05 -13.00 12.29
C GLU A 40 0.42 -14.03 11.26
N ASP A 41 1.43 -13.67 10.46
CA ASP A 41 1.97 -14.55 9.42
C ASP A 41 3.50 -14.57 9.54
N PRO A 42 4.08 -15.67 10.06
CA PRO A 42 5.53 -15.75 10.26
C PRO A 42 6.35 -15.53 8.99
N GLU A 43 5.86 -15.97 7.85
CA GLU A 43 6.56 -15.78 6.58
C GLU A 43 6.59 -14.30 6.18
N LEU A 44 5.47 -13.61 6.32
CA LEU A 44 5.41 -12.18 6.04
C LEU A 44 6.22 -11.37 7.05
N ALA A 45 6.18 -11.74 8.32
CA ALA A 45 6.96 -11.08 9.36
C ALA A 45 8.45 -11.19 9.06
N GLN A 46 8.92 -12.35 8.63
CA GLN A 46 10.31 -12.57 8.31
C GLN A 46 10.72 -11.76 7.07
N ARG A 47 9.86 -11.72 6.06
CA ARG A 47 10.16 -11.09 4.78
C ARG A 47 10.02 -9.57 4.80
N TYR A 48 9.00 -9.07 5.48
CA TYR A 48 8.62 -7.66 5.42
C TYR A 48 8.50 -6.95 6.77
N GLY A 49 8.63 -7.65 7.88
CA GLY A 49 8.35 -7.10 9.21
C GLY A 49 9.12 -5.83 9.55
N GLU A 50 10.32 -5.65 9.02
CA GLU A 50 11.14 -4.47 9.22
C GLU A 50 10.92 -3.40 8.15
N SER A 51 10.15 -3.72 7.13
CA SER A 51 9.94 -2.83 5.99
C SER A 51 8.53 -2.22 5.94
N ILE A 52 7.68 -2.53 6.91
CA ILE A 52 6.31 -2.01 6.93
C ILE A 52 6.31 -0.48 7.08
N PRO A 53 5.31 0.17 6.52
CA PRO A 53 4.23 -0.37 5.69
C PRO A 53 4.72 -0.79 4.30
N VAL A 54 4.17 -1.89 3.80
CA VAL A 54 4.43 -2.35 2.43
C VAL A 54 3.12 -2.29 1.67
N LEU A 55 3.11 -1.53 0.59
CA LEU A 55 1.90 -1.29 -0.21
C LEU A 55 1.98 -2.04 -1.53
N PHE A 56 0.95 -2.84 -1.78
CA PHE A 56 0.73 -3.48 -3.08
C PHE A 56 -0.48 -2.83 -3.75
N VAL A 57 -0.33 -2.52 -5.02
CA VAL A 57 -1.41 -1.97 -5.85
C VAL A 57 -1.75 -3.00 -6.91
N ASN A 58 -2.97 -3.49 -6.90
CA ASN A 58 -3.45 -4.54 -7.81
C ASN A 58 -2.48 -5.73 -7.89
N GLY A 59 -1.94 -6.14 -6.74
CA GLY A 59 -1.06 -7.30 -6.63
C GLY A 59 0.42 -7.03 -6.87
N ARG A 60 0.79 -5.81 -7.20
CA ARG A 60 2.20 -5.44 -7.45
C ARG A 60 2.74 -4.57 -6.33
N LEU A 61 3.96 -4.86 -5.90
CA LEU A 61 4.64 -4.05 -4.90
C LEU A 61 4.82 -2.62 -5.44
N PHE A 62 4.31 -1.65 -4.69
CA PHE A 62 4.38 -0.25 -5.08
C PHE A 62 5.34 0.57 -4.22
N ALA A 63 5.25 0.43 -2.90
CA ALA A 63 6.05 1.23 -1.97
C ALA A 63 6.32 0.49 -0.68
N LYS A 64 7.44 0.79 -0.06
CA LYS A 64 7.81 0.32 1.28
C LYS A 64 8.14 1.53 2.14
N VAL A 65 7.72 1.50 3.40
CA VAL A 65 8.01 2.48 4.44
C VAL A 65 7.39 3.85 4.17
N ARG A 66 7.55 4.39 2.98
CA ARG A 66 6.99 5.68 2.58
C ARG A 66 6.56 5.67 1.12
N LEU A 67 5.53 6.47 0.81
CA LEU A 67 5.19 6.73 -0.57
C LEU A 67 6.28 7.59 -1.22
N PRO A 68 6.51 7.41 -2.54
CA PRO A 68 7.38 8.32 -3.27
C PRO A 68 6.86 9.75 -3.15
N ASN A 69 7.75 10.69 -2.91
CA ASN A 69 7.39 12.09 -2.71
C ASN A 69 6.71 12.71 -3.93
N LEU A 70 5.85 13.70 -3.67
CA LEU A 70 5.34 14.69 -4.63
C LEU A 70 4.62 14.14 -5.86
N ALA A 71 5.15 13.12 -6.48
CA ALA A 71 4.54 12.47 -7.63
C ALA A 71 3.69 11.27 -7.23
N GLY A 72 3.55 11.04 -5.92
CA GLY A 72 2.82 9.86 -5.40
C GLY A 72 1.43 9.68 -5.98
N ARG A 73 0.69 10.78 -6.15
CA ARG A 73 -0.65 10.74 -6.73
C ARG A 73 -0.65 10.22 -8.16
N ARG A 74 0.28 10.72 -8.97
CA ARG A 74 0.39 10.30 -10.37
C ARG A 74 0.87 8.86 -10.46
N PHE A 75 1.87 8.52 -9.66
CA PHE A 75 2.46 7.19 -9.69
C PHE A 75 1.48 6.11 -9.26
N ILE A 76 0.70 6.36 -8.20
CA ILE A 76 -0.23 5.34 -7.76
C ILE A 76 -1.35 5.11 -8.77
N ARG A 77 -1.83 6.15 -9.44
CA ARG A 77 -2.80 6.00 -10.52
C ARG A 77 -2.21 5.26 -11.71
N SER A 78 -0.99 5.62 -12.08
CA SER A 78 -0.28 4.95 -13.17
C SER A 78 -0.03 3.49 -12.86
N ALA A 79 0.38 3.18 -11.63
CA ALA A 79 0.60 1.81 -11.19
C ALA A 79 -0.69 1.00 -11.23
N ALA A 80 -1.80 1.58 -10.79
CA ALA A 80 -3.10 0.93 -10.82
C ALA A 80 -3.56 0.65 -12.25
N ALA A 81 -3.40 1.64 -13.14
CA ALA A 81 -3.76 1.48 -14.56
C ALA A 81 -2.89 0.43 -15.24
N ALA A 82 -1.59 0.46 -14.99
CA ALA A 82 -0.66 -0.52 -15.59
C ALA A 82 -0.96 -1.95 -15.11
N ALA A 83 -1.31 -2.10 -13.82
CA ALA A 83 -1.65 -3.41 -13.27
C ALA A 83 -2.96 -3.94 -13.88
N ASP A 84 -3.93 -3.05 -14.14
CA ASP A 84 -5.19 -3.43 -14.77
C ASP A 84 -5.01 -3.84 -16.21
N GLU A 85 -4.04 -3.28 -16.89
CA GLU A 85 -3.74 -3.62 -18.29
C GLU A 85 -2.92 -4.90 -18.42
N ALA A 86 -2.28 -5.31 -17.36
CA ALA A 86 -1.46 -6.52 -17.37
C ALA A 86 -2.29 -7.76 -17.17
#